data_e9e1f175ed0adcdadb6d58050e66c0b5
#
_entry.id   e9e1f175ed0adcdadb6d58050e66c0b5
#
_cell.length_a   1.000
_cell.length_b   1.000
_cell.length_c   1.000
_cell.angle_alpha   90.00
_cell.angle_beta   90.00
_cell.angle_gamma   90.00
#
_symmetry.space_group_name_H-M   'P 1'
#
loop_
_entity.id
_entity.type
_entity.pdbx_description
1 polymer ?
#
loop_
_entity_poly.entity_id
_entity_poly.type
_entity_poly.pdbx_seq_one_letter_code
_entity_poly.pdbx_strand_id
1 'polypeptide(L)'
;LENNLWLQKQNKTFFCDYSPNYRLKGDQIDAFSNDIFFNSYKPKKGDVCIDIGAGLGIDTRLMSRMVENEGKVFSIEATERTYKALEACVEYNQLNNVTTSHCAITNQDGLVQIVDDMGHHTENKIIFDDTSNYSTVEGLTIDHYIEMHNIEYVDYIKINIEGAEKLVIEEFKKIKVVKNIAISSHDFLGLRTGDSSYFTKDLILDFLEKNNFEYYMRDTGIDYKDGWIYGINKEFITKRD
;
A
#
# COMPACT_ATOMS: atom_id res chain seq x y z
N LEU A 1 -23.25 3.34 -9.09
CA LEU A 1 -22.16 4.04 -9.79
C LEU A 1 -21.89 3.37 -11.14
N GLU A 2 -21.23 4.06 -12.05
CA GLU A 2 -20.78 3.48 -13.31
C GLU A 2 -19.88 2.26 -13.06
N ASN A 3 -19.87 1.31 -14.00
CA ASN A 3 -19.01 0.11 -13.95
C ASN A 3 -19.25 -0.87 -12.79
N ASN A 4 -20.49 -1.01 -12.29
CA ASN A 4 -20.82 -1.92 -11.19
C ASN A 4 -20.11 -1.64 -9.86
N LEU A 5 -19.60 -0.44 -9.65
CA LEU A 5 -19.07 -0.01 -8.37
C LEU A 5 -20.23 0.26 -7.39
N TRP A 6 -20.18 -0.38 -6.23
CA TRP A 6 -21.15 -0.21 -5.16
C TRP A 6 -20.65 0.78 -4.12
N LEU A 7 -21.52 1.67 -3.69
CA LEU A 7 -21.24 2.65 -2.65
C LEU A 7 -22.04 2.29 -1.40
N GLN A 8 -21.35 1.90 -0.35
CA GLN A 8 -21.96 1.61 0.95
C GLN A 8 -21.71 2.78 1.90
N LYS A 9 -22.78 3.42 2.36
CA LYS A 9 -22.70 4.45 3.39
C LYS A 9 -22.88 3.84 4.78
N GLN A 10 -21.91 4.09 5.66
CA GLN A 10 -22.00 3.74 7.08
C GLN A 10 -21.74 5.00 7.91
N ASN A 11 -22.76 5.51 8.61
CA ASN A 11 -22.72 6.81 9.27
C ASN A 11 -22.38 7.94 8.27
N LYS A 12 -21.23 8.59 8.46
CA LYS A 12 -20.71 9.65 7.57
C LYS A 12 -19.60 9.15 6.64
N THR A 13 -19.33 7.84 6.61
CA THR A 13 -18.26 7.23 5.83
C THR A 13 -18.82 6.47 4.65
N PHE A 14 -18.16 6.59 3.51
CA PHE A 14 -18.46 5.82 2.31
C PHE A 14 -17.36 4.79 2.06
N PHE A 15 -17.78 3.58 1.73
CA PHE A 15 -16.93 2.47 1.30
C PHE A 15 -17.32 2.12 -0.13
N CYS A 16 -16.33 1.99 -0.99
CA CYS A 16 -16.52 1.63 -2.40
C CYS A 16 -16.06 0.19 -2.61
N ASP A 17 -16.85 -0.62 -3.32
CA ASP A 17 -16.55 -2.02 -3.60
C ASP A 17 -17.23 -2.46 -4.89
N TYR A 18 -16.71 -3.50 -5.51
CA TYR A 18 -17.31 -4.16 -6.67
C TYR A 18 -18.28 -5.30 -6.29
N SER A 19 -18.40 -5.64 -5.02
CA SER A 19 -19.33 -6.65 -4.53
C SER A 19 -20.45 -6.03 -3.70
N PRO A 20 -21.73 -6.22 -4.09
CA PRO A 20 -22.87 -5.75 -3.30
C PRO A 20 -23.04 -6.53 -1.99
N ASN A 21 -22.42 -7.70 -1.89
CA ASN A 21 -22.54 -8.59 -0.73
C ASN A 21 -21.45 -8.37 0.32
N TYR A 22 -20.47 -7.54 0.03
CA TYR A 22 -19.42 -7.23 0.98
C TYR A 22 -19.95 -6.30 2.07
N ARG A 23 -20.27 -6.88 3.22
CA ARG A 23 -20.78 -6.14 4.37
C ARG A 23 -19.62 -5.67 5.23
N LEU A 24 -18.97 -4.62 4.79
CA LEU A 24 -17.96 -3.94 5.60
C LEU A 24 -18.65 -3.31 6.81
N LYS A 25 -18.16 -3.62 8.01
CA LYS A 25 -18.55 -2.89 9.23
C LYS A 25 -17.42 -1.91 9.53
N GLY A 26 -17.68 -0.62 9.40
CA GLY A 26 -16.67 0.44 9.46
C GLY A 26 -15.73 0.34 10.66
N ASP A 27 -16.29 0.16 11.86
CA ASP A 27 -15.49 0.05 13.08
C ASP A 27 -14.57 -1.19 13.08
N GLN A 28 -15.02 -2.30 12.48
CA GLN A 28 -14.22 -3.52 12.39
C GLN A 28 -13.09 -3.37 11.36
N ILE A 29 -13.34 -2.64 10.27
CA ILE A 29 -12.33 -2.36 9.25
C ILE A 29 -11.26 -1.45 9.81
N ASP A 30 -11.65 -0.35 10.46
CA ASP A 30 -10.71 0.57 11.07
C ASP A 30 -9.89 -0.13 12.18
N ALA A 31 -10.51 -1.04 12.94
CA ALA A 31 -9.81 -1.88 13.90
C ALA A 31 -8.82 -2.84 13.24
N PHE A 32 -9.20 -3.45 12.11
CA PHE A 32 -8.32 -4.34 11.35
C PHE A 32 -7.12 -3.57 10.77
N SER A 33 -7.34 -2.43 10.13
CA SER A 33 -6.27 -1.58 9.60
C SER A 33 -5.32 -1.12 10.71
N ASN A 34 -5.86 -0.75 11.88
CA ASN A 34 -5.05 -0.37 13.05
C ASN A 34 -4.22 -1.53 13.60
N ASP A 35 -4.77 -2.75 13.62
CA ASP A 35 -4.06 -3.93 14.11
C ASP A 35 -2.94 -4.35 13.16
N ILE A 36 -3.17 -4.27 11.85
CA ILE A 36 -2.22 -4.79 10.86
C ILE A 36 -1.32 -3.69 10.32
N PHE A 37 -1.87 -2.69 9.67
CA PHE A 37 -1.05 -1.73 8.93
C PHE A 37 -0.42 -0.67 9.82
N PHE A 38 -1.13 -0.23 10.85
CA PHE A 38 -0.66 0.80 11.78
C PHE A 38 -0.18 0.24 13.12
N ASN A 39 0.30 -0.99 13.11
CA ASN A 39 0.74 -1.69 14.33
C ASN A 39 1.98 -1.03 14.96
N SER A 40 2.98 -0.68 14.14
CA SER A 40 4.22 -0.07 14.63
C SER A 40 4.15 1.44 14.72
N TYR A 41 3.39 2.05 13.81
CA TYR A 41 3.26 3.48 13.72
C TYR A 41 1.83 3.86 13.33
N LYS A 42 1.24 4.75 14.10
CA LYS A 42 -0.05 5.38 13.76
C LYS A 42 0.22 6.77 13.24
N PRO A 43 -0.13 7.04 11.96
CA PRO A 43 -0.01 8.39 11.41
C PRO A 43 -0.63 9.44 12.34
N LYS A 44 -0.03 10.61 12.37
CA LYS A 44 -0.41 11.72 13.25
C LYS A 44 -0.73 12.95 12.42
N LYS A 45 -1.43 13.89 13.01
CA LYS A 45 -1.70 15.19 12.42
C LYS A 45 -0.44 15.81 11.83
N GLY A 46 -0.53 16.20 10.55
CA GLY A 46 0.57 16.81 9.79
C GLY A 46 1.53 15.85 9.12
N ASP A 47 1.41 14.53 9.35
CA ASP A 47 2.28 13.53 8.73
C ASP A 47 2.10 13.45 7.20
N VAL A 48 3.17 13.07 6.53
CA VAL A 48 3.20 12.71 5.11
C VAL A 48 3.25 11.20 4.99
N CYS A 49 2.20 10.61 4.37
CA CYS A 49 2.06 9.18 4.20
C CYS A 49 2.06 8.78 2.72
N ILE A 50 2.61 7.60 2.42
CA ILE A 50 2.49 6.96 1.10
C ILE A 50 1.81 5.59 1.30
N ASP A 51 0.78 5.29 0.50
CA ASP A 51 0.04 4.03 0.47
C ASP A 51 0.26 3.37 -0.90
N ILE A 52 1.19 2.42 -0.98
CA ILE A 52 1.47 1.65 -2.21
C ILE A 52 0.65 0.38 -2.17
N GLY A 53 -0.17 0.18 -3.21
CA GLY A 53 -1.22 -0.82 -3.24
C GLY A 53 -2.40 -0.38 -2.38
N ALA A 54 -2.93 0.81 -2.67
CA ALA A 54 -4.00 1.45 -1.90
C ALA A 54 -5.35 0.71 -2.01
N GLY A 55 -5.49 -0.17 -3.01
CA GLY A 55 -6.69 -0.96 -3.20
C GLY A 55 -7.94 -0.08 -3.34
N LEU A 56 -8.98 -0.45 -2.62
CA LEU A 56 -10.26 0.28 -2.61
C LEU A 56 -10.23 1.59 -1.79
N GLY A 57 -9.05 2.02 -1.30
CA GLY A 57 -8.89 3.24 -0.52
C GLY A 57 -9.28 3.14 0.96
N ILE A 58 -9.40 1.94 1.49
CA ILE A 58 -9.80 1.73 2.89
C ILE A 58 -8.76 2.31 3.84
N ASP A 59 -7.49 1.95 3.67
CA ASP A 59 -6.39 2.42 4.51
C ASP A 59 -6.04 3.87 4.23
N THR A 60 -6.07 4.27 2.95
CA THR A 60 -5.96 5.66 2.51
C THR A 60 -6.92 6.58 3.27
N ARG A 61 -8.19 6.21 3.35
CA ARG A 61 -9.21 6.95 4.09
C ARG A 61 -8.86 7.09 5.58
N LEU A 62 -8.36 6.03 6.18
CA LEU A 62 -7.99 6.04 7.59
C LEU A 62 -6.74 6.90 7.82
N MET A 63 -5.71 6.77 6.97
CA MET A 63 -4.53 7.66 6.99
C MET A 63 -4.93 9.13 6.86
N SER A 64 -5.77 9.46 5.86
CA SER A 64 -6.25 10.83 5.62
C SER A 64 -6.88 11.45 6.87
N ARG A 65 -7.69 10.69 7.61
CA ARG A 65 -8.30 11.13 8.86
C ARG A 65 -7.29 11.32 9.98
N MET A 66 -6.29 10.44 10.06
CA MET A 66 -5.25 10.51 11.10
C MET A 66 -4.33 11.70 10.90
N VAL A 67 -3.94 12.00 9.64
CA VAL A 67 -3.02 13.10 9.36
C VAL A 67 -3.71 14.47 9.30
N GLU A 68 -5.04 14.50 9.27
CA GLU A 68 -5.87 15.71 9.19
C GLU A 68 -5.54 16.59 7.97
N ASN A 69 -6.04 17.83 7.94
CA ASN A 69 -5.83 18.72 6.79
C ASN A 69 -4.40 19.25 6.66
N GLU A 70 -3.60 19.18 7.70
CA GLU A 70 -2.21 19.60 7.73
C GLU A 70 -1.25 18.54 7.18
N GLY A 71 -1.68 17.29 7.15
CA GLY A 71 -0.91 16.19 6.57
C GLY A 71 -1.29 15.90 5.11
N LYS A 72 -0.57 14.95 4.51
CA LYS A 72 -0.80 14.51 3.12
C LYS A 72 -0.75 13.01 3.02
N VAL A 73 -1.57 12.45 2.14
CA VAL A 73 -1.53 11.03 1.79
C VAL A 73 -1.38 10.90 0.28
N PHE A 74 -0.38 10.17 -0.16
CA PHE A 74 -0.17 9.80 -1.56
C PHE A 74 -0.54 8.34 -1.73
N SER A 75 -1.60 8.07 -2.49
CA SER A 75 -2.17 6.73 -2.64
C SER A 75 -2.04 6.23 -4.05
N ILE A 76 -1.38 5.10 -4.20
CA ILE A 76 -0.96 4.54 -5.49
C ILE A 76 -1.65 3.20 -5.67
N GLU A 77 -2.36 3.07 -6.78
CA GLU A 77 -3.03 1.84 -7.18
C GLU A 77 -2.81 1.59 -8.68
N ALA A 78 -2.38 0.40 -9.00
CA ALA A 78 -1.96 0.07 -10.35
C ALA A 78 -3.09 -0.46 -11.23
N THR A 79 -4.07 -1.17 -10.64
CA THR A 79 -5.18 -1.77 -11.39
C THR A 79 -6.25 -0.72 -11.66
N GLU A 80 -6.58 -0.46 -12.93
CA GLU A 80 -7.53 0.59 -13.32
C GLU A 80 -8.88 0.47 -12.60
N ARG A 81 -9.40 -0.74 -12.51
CA ARG A 81 -10.67 -1.00 -11.83
C ARG A 81 -10.61 -0.61 -10.35
N THR A 82 -9.58 -1.05 -9.66
CA THR A 82 -9.40 -0.79 -8.21
C THR A 82 -9.08 0.68 -7.98
N TYR A 83 -8.31 1.30 -8.87
CA TYR A 83 -8.03 2.74 -8.85
C TYR A 83 -9.31 3.59 -8.94
N LYS A 84 -10.26 3.23 -9.81
CA LYS A 84 -11.58 3.91 -9.88
C LYS A 84 -12.36 3.82 -8.55
N ALA A 85 -12.23 2.72 -7.84
CA ALA A 85 -12.83 2.59 -6.51
C ALA A 85 -12.11 3.45 -5.46
N LEU A 86 -10.78 3.55 -5.54
CA LEU A 86 -9.98 4.46 -4.72
C LEU A 86 -10.38 5.93 -4.96
N GLU A 87 -10.50 6.36 -6.23
CA GLU A 87 -10.95 7.72 -6.57
C GLU A 87 -12.35 8.00 -6.00
N ALA A 88 -13.29 7.08 -6.18
CA ALA A 88 -14.62 7.20 -5.62
C ALA A 88 -14.59 7.26 -4.06
N CYS A 89 -13.74 6.46 -3.42
CA CYS A 89 -13.55 6.52 -1.97
C CYS A 89 -13.06 7.92 -1.53
N VAL A 90 -12.10 8.49 -2.23
CA VAL A 90 -11.55 9.82 -1.94
C VAL A 90 -12.60 10.90 -2.15
N GLU A 91 -13.31 10.87 -3.28
CA GLU A 91 -14.35 11.84 -3.64
C GLU A 91 -15.53 11.84 -2.65
N TYR A 92 -16.16 10.67 -2.47
CA TYR A 92 -17.35 10.55 -1.61
C TYR A 92 -17.06 10.83 -0.12
N ASN A 93 -15.84 10.59 0.33
CA ASN A 93 -15.41 10.94 1.69
C ASN A 93 -14.82 12.35 1.80
N GLN A 94 -14.70 13.10 0.70
CA GLN A 94 -14.16 14.47 0.65
C GLN A 94 -12.73 14.55 1.25
N LEU A 95 -11.85 13.61 0.87
CA LEU A 95 -10.50 13.52 1.41
C LEU A 95 -9.57 14.51 0.67
N ASN A 96 -9.64 15.78 1.01
CA ASN A 96 -8.93 16.86 0.30
C ASN A 96 -7.41 16.85 0.49
N ASN A 97 -6.89 16.05 1.43
CA ASN A 97 -5.47 15.87 1.71
C ASN A 97 -4.88 14.59 1.08
N VAL A 98 -5.64 13.95 0.18
CA VAL A 98 -5.22 12.75 -0.54
C VAL A 98 -4.92 13.09 -2.00
N THR A 99 -3.79 12.60 -2.49
CA THR A 99 -3.43 12.56 -3.92
C THR A 99 -3.46 11.12 -4.37
N THR A 100 -4.28 10.79 -5.35
CA THR A 100 -4.34 9.45 -5.95
C THR A 100 -3.50 9.38 -7.23
N SER A 101 -2.87 8.24 -7.49
CA SER A 101 -2.07 8.00 -8.69
C SER A 101 -2.36 6.63 -9.28
N HIS A 102 -2.71 6.60 -10.57
CA HIS A 102 -2.89 5.36 -11.33
C HIS A 102 -1.57 4.95 -11.96
N CYS A 103 -0.74 4.30 -11.22
CA CYS A 103 0.53 3.76 -11.68
C CYS A 103 0.97 2.55 -10.84
N ALA A 104 1.90 1.78 -11.34
CA ALA A 104 2.59 0.73 -10.59
C ALA A 104 3.91 1.27 -10.04
N ILE A 105 4.24 0.94 -8.79
CA ILE A 105 5.60 1.15 -8.30
C ILE A 105 6.43 -0.10 -8.61
N THR A 106 7.54 0.09 -9.30
CA THR A 106 8.39 -0.96 -9.86
C THR A 106 9.86 -0.56 -9.83
N ASN A 107 10.76 -1.40 -10.35
CA ASN A 107 12.20 -1.14 -10.35
C ASN A 107 12.69 -0.28 -11.53
N GLN A 108 11.81 0.09 -12.46
CA GLN A 108 12.16 0.96 -13.60
C GLN A 108 10.94 1.72 -14.10
N ASP A 109 11.19 2.89 -14.65
CA ASP A 109 10.13 3.66 -15.30
C ASP A 109 9.77 3.06 -16.67
N GLY A 110 8.48 3.12 -17.03
CA GLY A 110 7.99 2.61 -18.31
C GLY A 110 6.63 1.96 -18.20
N LEU A 111 6.17 1.32 -19.28
CA LEU A 111 4.90 0.59 -19.27
C LEU A 111 5.11 -0.81 -18.69
N VAL A 112 4.23 -1.20 -17.77
CA VAL A 112 4.19 -2.53 -17.17
C VAL A 112 2.85 -3.20 -17.40
N GLN A 113 2.85 -4.53 -17.45
CA GLN A 113 1.65 -5.34 -17.57
C GLN A 113 1.22 -5.84 -16.20
N ILE A 114 -0.09 -5.76 -15.93
CA ILE A 114 -0.69 -6.21 -14.68
C ILE A 114 -1.81 -7.18 -15.00
N VAL A 115 -1.85 -8.31 -14.31
CA VAL A 115 -3.02 -9.19 -14.35
C VAL A 115 -4.17 -8.50 -13.64
N ASP A 116 -5.28 -8.30 -14.35
CA ASP A 116 -6.54 -7.83 -13.77
C ASP A 116 -7.49 -9.02 -13.65
N ASP A 117 -7.39 -9.76 -12.56
CA ASP A 117 -8.33 -10.86 -12.28
C ASP A 117 -9.63 -10.30 -11.72
N MET A 118 -10.66 -10.35 -12.55
CA MET A 118 -12.01 -9.89 -12.22
C MET A 118 -12.63 -10.59 -10.99
N GLY A 119 -12.09 -11.74 -10.58
CA GLY A 119 -12.58 -12.54 -9.45
C GLY A 119 -11.93 -12.20 -8.10
N HIS A 120 -10.69 -11.75 -8.11
CA HIS A 120 -9.86 -11.60 -6.90
C HIS A 120 -9.01 -10.33 -6.94
N HIS A 121 -9.64 -9.18 -6.71
CA HIS A 121 -8.97 -7.86 -6.72
C HIS A 121 -7.83 -7.71 -5.69
N THR A 122 -7.68 -8.66 -4.77
CA THR A 122 -6.58 -8.73 -3.79
C THR A 122 -5.39 -9.57 -4.27
N GLU A 123 -5.44 -10.15 -5.47
CA GLU A 123 -4.40 -11.05 -5.99
C GLU A 123 -3.82 -10.57 -7.33
N ASN A 124 -4.05 -9.31 -7.69
CA ASN A 124 -3.51 -8.73 -8.93
C ASN A 124 -2.00 -8.52 -8.79
N LYS A 125 -1.23 -8.96 -9.78
CA LYS A 125 0.23 -8.87 -9.76
C LYS A 125 0.82 -8.39 -11.10
N ILE A 126 2.01 -7.81 -11.04
CA ILE A 126 2.81 -7.49 -12.22
C ILE A 126 3.27 -8.79 -12.88
N ILE A 127 3.11 -8.90 -14.19
CA ILE A 127 3.56 -10.04 -14.98
C ILE A 127 4.57 -9.62 -16.03
N PHE A 128 5.44 -10.58 -16.37
CA PHE A 128 6.48 -10.40 -17.39
C PHE A 128 6.30 -11.36 -18.58
N ASP A 129 5.24 -12.20 -18.56
CA ASP A 129 4.94 -13.19 -19.58
C ASP A 129 3.65 -12.83 -20.34
N ASP A 130 3.56 -13.27 -21.59
CA ASP A 130 2.43 -13.01 -22.50
C ASP A 130 1.20 -13.87 -22.10
N THR A 131 0.35 -13.33 -21.24
CA THR A 131 -0.90 -13.95 -20.80
C THR A 131 -2.11 -13.22 -21.40
N SER A 132 -3.25 -13.90 -21.51
CA SER A 132 -4.42 -13.39 -22.24
C SER A 132 -5.27 -12.34 -21.50
N ASN A 133 -4.97 -12.01 -20.24
CA ASN A 133 -5.74 -11.08 -19.40
C ASN A 133 -4.81 -10.13 -18.64
N TYR A 134 -4.28 -9.12 -19.32
CA TYR A 134 -3.51 -8.07 -18.68
C TYR A 134 -4.00 -6.68 -19.11
N SER A 135 -3.82 -5.73 -18.23
CA SER A 135 -3.88 -4.30 -18.53
C SER A 135 -2.48 -3.71 -18.50
N THR A 136 -2.28 -2.62 -19.25
CA THR A 136 -1.01 -1.89 -19.26
C THR A 136 -1.17 -0.63 -18.44
N VAL A 137 -0.22 -0.37 -17.54
CA VAL A 137 -0.19 0.83 -16.71
C VAL A 137 1.21 1.45 -16.72
N GLU A 138 1.32 2.73 -16.41
CA GLU A 138 2.59 3.40 -16.20
C GLU A 138 3.28 2.81 -14.96
N GLY A 139 4.53 2.39 -15.13
CA GLY A 139 5.42 1.98 -14.04
C GLY A 139 6.36 3.12 -13.67
N LEU A 140 6.57 3.36 -12.40
CA LEU A 140 7.51 4.36 -11.86
C LEU A 140 8.36 3.72 -10.76
N THR A 141 9.61 4.14 -10.65
CA THR A 141 10.37 3.86 -9.44
C THR A 141 9.81 4.69 -8.29
N ILE A 142 9.89 4.19 -7.07
CA ILE A 142 9.45 4.96 -5.89
C ILE A 142 10.27 6.25 -5.72
N ASP A 143 11.54 6.23 -6.08
CA ASP A 143 12.40 7.40 -6.06
C ASP A 143 11.92 8.49 -7.03
N HIS A 144 11.55 8.10 -8.26
CA HIS A 144 10.98 9.02 -9.24
C HIS A 144 9.62 9.57 -8.76
N TYR A 145 8.76 8.72 -8.20
CA TYR A 145 7.48 9.14 -7.63
C TYR A 145 7.65 10.20 -6.53
N ILE A 146 8.59 9.97 -5.61
CA ILE A 146 8.92 10.92 -4.53
C ILE A 146 9.43 12.26 -5.11
N GLU A 147 10.27 12.23 -6.15
CA GLU A 147 10.77 13.43 -6.83
C GLU A 147 9.67 14.20 -7.56
N MET A 148 8.85 13.49 -8.35
CA MET A 148 7.76 14.07 -9.12
C MET A 148 6.75 14.83 -8.23
N HIS A 149 6.49 14.32 -7.04
CA HIS A 149 5.59 14.94 -6.07
C HIS A 149 6.27 15.90 -5.09
N ASN A 150 7.59 16.14 -5.24
CA ASN A 150 8.39 17.00 -4.36
C ASN A 150 8.24 16.61 -2.87
N ILE A 151 8.28 15.32 -2.58
CA ILE A 151 8.17 14.79 -1.21
C ILE A 151 9.56 14.84 -0.56
N GLU A 152 9.74 15.73 0.41
CA GLU A 152 11.03 15.91 1.09
C GLU A 152 11.29 14.85 2.15
N TYR A 153 10.21 14.38 2.81
CA TYR A 153 10.26 13.33 3.83
C TYR A 153 8.94 12.56 3.86
N VAL A 154 8.98 11.35 4.38
CA VAL A 154 7.83 10.46 4.54
C VAL A 154 7.78 9.99 6.00
N ASP A 155 6.71 10.33 6.71
CA ASP A 155 6.54 9.88 8.10
C ASP A 155 6.15 8.42 8.16
N TYR A 156 5.35 7.95 7.18
CA TYR A 156 4.92 6.58 7.10
C TYR A 156 4.70 6.11 5.66
N ILE A 157 5.22 4.93 5.32
CA ILE A 157 4.93 4.26 4.05
C ILE A 157 4.38 2.86 4.31
N LYS A 158 3.26 2.54 3.64
CA LYS A 158 2.71 1.19 3.58
C LYS A 158 2.94 0.62 2.19
N ILE A 159 3.38 -0.64 2.12
CA ILE A 159 3.60 -1.38 0.85
C ILE A 159 2.90 -2.72 0.94
N ASN A 160 1.91 -2.94 0.06
CA ASN A 160 1.13 -4.18 -0.02
C ASN A 160 0.73 -4.44 -1.47
N ILE A 161 1.57 -5.14 -2.23
CA ILE A 161 1.48 -5.29 -3.70
C ILE A 161 1.69 -6.73 -4.18
N GLU A 162 1.28 -7.69 -3.37
CA GLU A 162 1.08 -9.09 -3.74
C GLU A 162 2.31 -9.77 -4.39
N GLY A 163 3.50 -9.57 -3.77
CA GLY A 163 4.76 -10.19 -4.18
C GLY A 163 5.64 -9.31 -5.08
N ALA A 164 5.16 -8.14 -5.50
CA ALA A 164 5.97 -7.17 -6.26
C ALA A 164 6.85 -6.29 -5.37
N GLU A 165 6.86 -6.48 -4.04
CA GLU A 165 7.63 -5.71 -3.07
C GLU A 165 9.12 -5.67 -3.41
N LYS A 166 9.66 -6.78 -3.95
CA LYS A 166 11.06 -6.85 -4.42
C LYS A 166 11.39 -5.79 -5.47
N LEU A 167 10.46 -5.49 -6.38
CA LEU A 167 10.67 -4.50 -7.42
C LEU A 167 10.76 -3.08 -6.83
N VAL A 168 9.98 -2.81 -5.77
CA VAL A 168 10.03 -1.51 -5.08
C VAL A 168 11.38 -1.34 -4.38
N ILE A 169 11.82 -2.34 -3.60
CA ILE A 169 13.03 -2.21 -2.77
C ILE A 169 14.32 -2.21 -3.59
N GLU A 170 14.36 -2.82 -4.79
CA GLU A 170 15.54 -2.86 -5.66
C GLU A 170 16.06 -1.46 -6.03
N GLU A 171 15.17 -0.49 -6.24
CA GLU A 171 15.51 0.88 -6.65
C GLU A 171 15.06 1.96 -5.65
N PHE A 172 14.83 1.59 -4.39
CA PHE A 172 14.42 2.53 -3.34
C PHE A 172 15.64 3.19 -2.65
N LYS A 173 16.35 4.06 -3.35
CA LYS A 173 17.52 4.78 -2.82
C LYS A 173 17.14 5.91 -1.87
N LYS A 174 15.95 6.51 -2.07
CA LYS A 174 15.41 7.56 -1.19
C LYS A 174 14.80 7.02 0.12
N ILE A 175 14.95 5.73 0.43
CA ILE A 175 14.45 5.14 1.68
C ILE A 175 14.91 5.89 2.94
N LYS A 176 16.06 6.57 2.88
CA LYS A 176 16.60 7.40 3.98
C LYS A 176 15.69 8.56 4.39
N VAL A 177 14.79 9.05 3.52
CA VAL A 177 13.83 10.10 3.88
C VAL A 177 12.57 9.54 4.56
N VAL A 178 12.45 8.20 4.65
CA VAL A 178 11.33 7.49 5.26
C VAL A 178 11.63 7.24 6.74
N LYS A 179 10.68 7.60 7.61
CA LYS A 179 10.79 7.40 9.06
C LYS A 179 10.27 6.04 9.50
N ASN A 180 9.08 5.67 9.03
CA ASN A 180 8.42 4.41 9.40
C ASN A 180 7.92 3.70 8.15
N ILE A 181 8.07 2.37 8.12
CA ILE A 181 7.61 1.52 7.02
C ILE A 181 6.82 0.33 7.56
N ALA A 182 5.72 0.00 6.90
CA ALA A 182 5.07 -1.30 6.99
C ALA A 182 5.02 -1.93 5.60
N ILE A 183 5.64 -3.07 5.45
CA ILE A 183 5.73 -3.78 4.17
C ILE A 183 5.29 -5.23 4.35
N SER A 184 4.40 -5.69 3.49
CA SER A 184 3.95 -7.08 3.49
C SER A 184 4.93 -7.96 2.76
N SER A 185 5.31 -9.09 3.36
CA SER A 185 5.89 -10.21 2.61
C SER A 185 4.79 -11.22 2.31
N HIS A 186 4.76 -11.70 1.09
CA HIS A 186 3.71 -12.63 0.67
C HIS A 186 4.20 -14.09 0.63
N ASP A 187 5.23 -14.42 1.40
CA ASP A 187 5.81 -15.76 1.49
C ASP A 187 4.78 -16.86 1.78
N PHE A 188 3.74 -16.54 2.56
CA PHE A 188 2.63 -17.44 2.85
C PHE A 188 1.84 -17.84 1.58
N LEU A 189 1.75 -16.95 0.59
CA LEU A 189 1.18 -17.27 -0.73
C LEU A 189 2.12 -18.17 -1.50
N GLY A 190 3.43 -17.91 -1.47
CA GLY A 190 4.45 -18.78 -2.07
C GLY A 190 4.40 -20.21 -1.52
N LEU A 191 4.28 -20.34 -0.19
CA LEU A 191 4.10 -21.66 0.46
C LEU A 191 2.79 -22.35 0.06
N ARG A 192 1.72 -21.59 -0.14
CA ARG A 192 0.39 -22.12 -0.50
C ARG A 192 0.29 -22.51 -1.97
N THR A 193 0.88 -21.71 -2.87
CA THR A 193 0.75 -21.87 -4.33
C THR A 193 1.91 -22.61 -4.96
N GLY A 194 3.08 -22.67 -4.28
CA GLY A 194 4.34 -23.16 -4.86
C GLY A 194 5.03 -22.14 -5.77
N ASP A 195 4.52 -20.90 -5.87
CA ASP A 195 5.08 -19.84 -6.71
C ASP A 195 6.17 -19.09 -5.93
N SER A 196 7.43 -19.28 -6.35
CA SER A 196 8.59 -18.68 -5.70
C SER A 196 8.66 -17.14 -5.85
N SER A 197 7.89 -16.55 -6.74
CA SER A 197 7.86 -15.09 -6.92
C SER A 197 7.35 -14.34 -5.68
N TYR A 198 6.60 -15.01 -4.82
CA TYR A 198 6.08 -14.46 -3.57
C TYR A 198 7.09 -14.47 -2.40
N PHE A 199 8.25 -15.16 -2.53
CA PHE A 199 9.24 -15.16 -1.46
C PHE A 199 10.02 -13.85 -1.46
N THR A 200 9.55 -12.88 -0.68
CA THR A 200 10.11 -11.53 -0.60
C THR A 200 10.65 -11.18 0.78
N LYS A 201 10.34 -11.99 1.81
CA LYS A 201 10.67 -11.71 3.21
C LYS A 201 12.15 -11.43 3.44
N ASP A 202 13.01 -12.37 3.06
CA ASP A 202 14.45 -12.24 3.33
C ASP A 202 15.06 -11.04 2.59
N LEU A 203 14.56 -10.73 1.39
CA LEU A 203 14.97 -9.56 0.63
C LEU A 203 14.59 -8.26 1.35
N ILE A 204 13.38 -8.21 1.91
CA ILE A 204 12.88 -7.05 2.66
C ILE A 204 13.69 -6.85 3.94
N LEU A 205 13.96 -7.93 4.69
CA LEU A 205 14.75 -7.86 5.92
C LEU A 205 16.18 -7.36 5.65
N ASP A 206 16.84 -7.92 4.66
CA ASP A 206 18.18 -7.51 4.21
C ASP A 206 18.21 -6.04 3.76
N PHE A 207 17.20 -5.61 3.01
CA PHE A 207 17.03 -4.22 2.59
C PHE A 207 16.89 -3.27 3.77
N LEU A 208 16.03 -3.58 4.75
CA LEU A 208 15.83 -2.75 5.94
C LEU A 208 17.10 -2.67 6.80
N GLU A 209 17.79 -3.79 6.99
CA GLU A 209 19.04 -3.83 7.75
C GLU A 209 20.13 -2.98 7.09
N LYS A 210 20.34 -3.12 5.78
CA LYS A 210 21.30 -2.33 5.01
C LYS A 210 21.02 -0.82 5.04
N ASN A 211 19.75 -0.44 5.20
CA ASN A 211 19.32 0.95 5.22
C ASN A 211 19.11 1.51 6.64
N ASN A 212 19.70 0.87 7.65
CA ASN A 212 19.70 1.35 9.05
C ASN A 212 18.32 1.42 9.70
N PHE A 213 17.42 0.50 9.34
CA PHE A 213 16.14 0.34 10.03
C PHE A 213 16.27 -0.64 11.20
N GLU A 214 15.62 -0.33 12.31
CA GLU A 214 15.22 -1.32 13.29
C GLU A 214 13.87 -1.86 12.85
N TYR A 215 13.70 -3.20 12.86
CA TYR A 215 12.47 -3.82 12.41
C TYR A 215 12.01 -4.93 13.34
N TYR A 216 10.73 -5.24 13.28
CA TYR A 216 10.15 -6.40 13.92
C TYR A 216 9.04 -7.02 13.07
N MET A 217 8.71 -8.25 13.39
CA MET A 217 7.60 -9.01 12.84
C MET A 217 6.74 -9.52 13.99
N ARG A 218 5.51 -9.87 13.67
CA ARG A 218 4.60 -10.51 14.63
C ARG A 218 4.75 -12.02 14.57
N ASP A 219 4.34 -12.68 15.65
CA ASP A 219 4.21 -14.14 15.76
C ASP A 219 2.83 -14.43 16.39
N THR A 220 1.81 -14.34 15.57
CA THR A 220 0.41 -14.51 15.98
C THR A 220 -0.13 -15.90 15.60
N GLY A 221 0.59 -16.64 14.77
CA GLY A 221 0.15 -17.88 14.14
C GLY A 221 -0.88 -17.66 13.03
N ILE A 222 -1.03 -16.43 12.54
CA ILE A 222 -1.94 -16.05 11.45
C ILE A 222 -1.10 -15.52 10.29
N ASP A 223 -0.99 -16.30 9.24
CA ASP A 223 -0.07 -16.07 8.11
C ASP A 223 -0.08 -14.63 7.57
N TYR A 224 -1.27 -14.10 7.25
CA TYR A 224 -1.39 -12.76 6.68
C TYR A 224 -1.05 -11.62 7.67
N LYS A 225 -1.03 -11.90 8.99
CA LYS A 225 -0.56 -10.94 10.00
C LYS A 225 0.94 -11.03 10.20
N ASP A 226 1.46 -12.25 10.16
CA ASP A 226 2.87 -12.54 10.44
C ASP A 226 3.75 -12.26 9.23
N GLY A 227 3.14 -12.07 8.04
CA GLY A 227 3.81 -11.59 6.83
C GLY A 227 4.21 -10.12 6.86
N TRP A 228 3.70 -9.32 7.82
CA TRP A 228 4.04 -7.90 7.90
C TRP A 228 5.35 -7.65 8.63
N ILE A 229 6.19 -6.83 8.00
CA ILE A 229 7.47 -6.35 8.52
C ILE A 229 7.34 -4.87 8.78
N TYR A 230 7.64 -4.47 10.02
CA TYR A 230 7.52 -3.08 10.46
C TYR A 230 8.90 -2.54 10.76
N GLY A 231 9.29 -1.44 10.09
CA GLY A 231 10.59 -0.83 10.23
C GLY A 231 10.51 0.61 10.73
N ILE A 232 11.48 0.98 11.57
CA ILE A 232 11.70 2.35 12.03
C ILE A 232 13.13 2.73 11.69
N ASN A 233 13.30 3.82 10.97
CA ASN A 233 14.61 4.33 10.60
C ASN A 233 15.34 4.90 11.83
N LYS A 234 16.48 4.32 12.18
CA LYS A 234 17.26 4.68 13.38
C LYS A 234 17.74 6.13 13.36
N GLU A 235 17.90 6.75 12.20
CA GLU A 235 18.27 8.16 12.11
C GLU A 235 17.23 9.12 12.70
N PHE A 236 15.96 8.67 12.77
CA PHE A 236 14.86 9.45 13.36
C PHE A 236 14.55 9.06 14.81
N ILE A 237 15.07 7.94 15.33
CA ILE A 237 14.91 7.54 16.74
C ILE A 237 15.75 8.44 17.64
N THR A 238 16.99 8.75 17.23
CA THR A 238 17.98 9.49 18.03
C THR A 238 17.70 11.00 18.14
N LYS A 239 16.70 11.52 17.43
CA LYS A 239 16.33 12.95 17.44
C LYS A 239 15.13 13.24 18.36
N ARG A 240 14.72 12.29 19.20
CA ARG A 240 13.66 12.47 20.20
C ARG A 240 14.30 12.64 21.59
N ASP A 241 14.94 13.75 21.82
CA ASP A 241 15.23 14.31 23.14
C ASP A 241 14.51 15.65 23.31
#